data_08e395d846846be7c93ac4ac9150576f
#
_entry.id   08e395d846846be7c93ac4ac9150576f
#
_cell.length_a   1.000
_cell.length_b   1.000
_cell.length_c   1.000
_cell.angle_alpha   90.00
_cell.angle_beta   90.00
_cell.angle_gamma   90.00
#
_symmetry.space_group_name_H-M   'P 1'
#
loop_
_entity.id
_entity.type
_entity.pdbx_description
1 polymer ?
#
loop_
_entity_poly.entity_id
_entity_poly.type
_entity_poly.pdbx_seq_one_letter_code
_entity_poly.pdbx_strand_id
1 'polypeptide(L)'
;MDIHGHTALVTGGGSGLGAETARELARQGARVAILDRNEAAALSVAAECGGLGLAADITDTESVQRAMAQVRAALGPVRMLMNVAGIGGAKRVVGRDGTPMPLEAFAHTIEVNLIGTFNVLRLIAADMSQLEPLEDGERGVIVCTASAAAFDGQVGQAAYAASKGGLVAMTLPLARDLGQHGIRVCSIAPGLFLTPLLDGLPAEVQRSLAESIPFPKRLGRAEEFARLAAHIVTNRSLNGAVIRLDGALRLPPR
;
A
#
# COMPACT_ATOMS: atom_id res chain seq x y z
N MET A 1 0.80 10.01 -15.79
CA MET A 1 0.54 9.09 -16.95
C MET A 1 -0.95 8.79 -17.05
N ASP A 2 -1.40 8.31 -18.19
CA ASP A 2 -2.74 7.71 -18.33
C ASP A 2 -2.75 6.33 -17.64
N ILE A 3 -3.90 5.94 -17.12
CA ILE A 3 -4.09 4.60 -16.54
C ILE A 3 -4.42 3.58 -17.63
N HIS A 4 -5.20 3.99 -18.62
CA HIS A 4 -5.72 3.12 -19.67
C HIS A 4 -4.58 2.43 -20.45
N GLY A 5 -4.71 1.11 -20.62
CA GLY A 5 -3.77 0.29 -21.39
C GLY A 5 -2.42 0.01 -20.71
N HIS A 6 -2.14 0.57 -19.55
CA HIS A 6 -0.92 0.29 -18.79
C HIS A 6 -1.11 -0.79 -17.72
N THR A 7 -0.03 -1.48 -17.37
CA THR A 7 -0.06 -2.53 -16.37
C THR A 7 0.14 -1.95 -14.97
N ALA A 8 -0.78 -2.29 -14.07
CA ALA A 8 -0.70 -2.02 -12.64
C ALA A 8 -0.42 -3.29 -11.85
N LEU A 9 0.50 -3.22 -10.90
CA LEU A 9 0.76 -4.26 -9.92
C LEU A 9 0.30 -3.79 -8.54
N VAL A 10 -0.57 -4.55 -7.89
CA VAL A 10 -1.11 -4.25 -6.57
C VAL A 10 -0.70 -5.34 -5.59
N THR A 11 0.14 -5.01 -4.60
CA THR A 11 0.46 -5.93 -3.51
C THR A 11 -0.59 -5.85 -2.41
N GLY A 12 -0.90 -6.98 -1.76
CA GLY A 12 -2.01 -7.04 -0.80
C GLY A 12 -3.36 -6.79 -1.46
N GLY A 13 -3.46 -7.12 -2.75
CA GLY A 13 -4.63 -6.83 -3.57
C GLY A 13 -5.77 -7.83 -3.40
N GLY A 14 -5.63 -8.86 -2.58
CA GLY A 14 -6.68 -9.84 -2.31
C GLY A 14 -7.79 -9.33 -1.38
N SER A 15 -7.63 -8.20 -0.70
CA SER A 15 -8.64 -7.68 0.22
C SER A 15 -8.54 -6.18 0.47
N GLY A 16 -9.55 -5.60 1.10
CA GLY A 16 -9.56 -4.25 1.66
C GLY A 16 -9.14 -3.14 0.68
N LEU A 17 -8.21 -2.29 1.10
CA LEU A 17 -7.73 -1.16 0.29
C LEU A 17 -7.07 -1.61 -1.01
N GLY A 18 -6.32 -2.72 -0.98
CA GLY A 18 -5.65 -3.26 -2.16
C GLY A 18 -6.63 -3.77 -3.21
N ALA A 19 -7.63 -4.55 -2.79
CA ALA A 19 -8.66 -5.06 -3.70
C ALA A 19 -9.44 -3.92 -4.36
N GLU A 20 -9.83 -2.90 -3.59
CA GLU A 20 -10.56 -1.77 -4.16
C GLU A 20 -9.68 -0.91 -5.07
N THR A 21 -8.39 -0.78 -4.74
CA THR A 21 -7.42 -0.11 -5.65
C THR A 21 -7.30 -0.87 -6.98
N ALA A 22 -7.25 -2.21 -6.93
CA ALA A 22 -7.23 -3.05 -8.13
C ALA A 22 -8.48 -2.84 -9.00
N ARG A 23 -9.67 -2.86 -8.38
CA ARG A 23 -10.95 -2.61 -9.07
C ARG A 23 -11.00 -1.22 -9.69
N GLU A 24 -10.58 -0.20 -8.95
CA GLU A 24 -10.56 1.18 -9.45
C GLU A 24 -9.66 1.34 -10.67
N LEU A 25 -8.45 0.79 -10.63
CA LEU A 25 -7.51 0.86 -11.76
C LEU A 25 -8.03 0.06 -12.96
N ALA A 26 -8.62 -1.12 -12.74
CA ALA A 26 -9.25 -1.90 -13.80
C ALA A 26 -10.41 -1.15 -14.46
N ARG A 27 -11.27 -0.49 -13.66
CA ARG A 27 -12.37 0.37 -14.15
C ARG A 27 -11.89 1.52 -15.04
N GLN A 28 -10.68 2.03 -14.79
CA GLN A 28 -10.03 3.05 -15.60
C GLN A 28 -9.21 2.46 -16.77
N GLY A 29 -9.33 1.15 -17.03
CA GLY A 29 -8.73 0.48 -18.19
C GLY A 29 -7.30 0.02 -17.99
N ALA A 30 -6.79 -0.07 -16.77
CA ALA A 30 -5.51 -0.72 -16.49
C ALA A 30 -5.60 -2.23 -16.69
N ARG A 31 -4.48 -2.85 -17.09
CA ARG A 31 -4.27 -4.29 -16.97
C ARG A 31 -3.73 -4.57 -15.56
N VAL A 32 -4.50 -5.25 -14.72
CA VAL A 32 -4.19 -5.34 -13.30
C VAL A 32 -3.61 -6.71 -12.94
N ALA A 33 -2.47 -6.72 -12.27
CA ALA A 33 -1.92 -7.87 -11.59
C ALA A 33 -2.07 -7.69 -10.06
N ILE A 34 -2.50 -8.74 -9.39
CA ILE A 34 -2.78 -8.78 -7.96
C ILE A 34 -1.85 -9.77 -7.31
N LEU A 35 -1.01 -9.28 -6.39
CA LEU A 35 -0.15 -10.11 -5.56
C LEU A 35 -0.70 -10.15 -4.14
N ASP A 36 -0.93 -11.36 -3.63
CA ASP A 36 -1.29 -11.58 -2.24
C ASP A 36 -0.68 -12.90 -1.74
N ARG A 37 -0.47 -13.04 -0.45
CA ARG A 37 -0.07 -14.33 0.14
C ARG A 37 -1.22 -15.35 0.10
N ASN A 38 -2.44 -14.86 0.14
CA ASN A 38 -3.65 -15.66 -0.05
C ASN A 38 -3.98 -15.75 -1.54
N GLU A 39 -3.56 -16.85 -2.16
CA GLU A 39 -3.77 -17.11 -3.59
C GLU A 39 -5.25 -17.06 -3.98
N ALA A 40 -6.13 -17.69 -3.19
CA ALA A 40 -7.56 -17.72 -3.48
C ALA A 40 -8.15 -16.29 -3.50
N ALA A 41 -7.73 -15.42 -2.58
CA ALA A 41 -8.17 -14.03 -2.54
C ALA A 41 -7.62 -13.26 -3.74
N ALA A 42 -6.34 -13.44 -4.10
CA ALA A 42 -5.77 -12.81 -5.28
C ALA A 42 -6.50 -13.21 -6.57
N LEU A 43 -6.78 -14.51 -6.74
CA LEU A 43 -7.51 -15.03 -7.90
C LEU A 43 -8.94 -14.50 -7.98
N SER A 44 -9.64 -14.43 -6.83
CA SER A 44 -11.01 -13.90 -6.77
C SER A 44 -11.08 -12.46 -7.25
N VAL A 45 -10.23 -11.58 -6.70
CA VAL A 45 -10.22 -10.16 -7.11
C VAL A 45 -9.72 -10.00 -8.55
N ALA A 46 -8.77 -10.82 -8.98
CA ALA A 46 -8.30 -10.81 -10.37
C ALA A 46 -9.41 -11.16 -11.35
N ALA A 47 -10.27 -12.15 -11.04
CA ALA A 47 -11.40 -12.50 -11.88
C ALA A 47 -12.40 -11.35 -12.02
N GLU A 48 -12.67 -10.60 -10.95
CA GLU A 48 -13.52 -9.40 -10.97
C GLU A 48 -12.94 -8.27 -11.85
N CYS A 49 -11.60 -8.16 -11.88
CA CYS A 49 -10.88 -7.13 -12.63
C CYS A 49 -10.57 -7.54 -14.08
N GLY A 50 -10.83 -8.79 -14.49
CA GLY A 50 -10.30 -9.34 -15.74
C GLY A 50 -8.77 -9.35 -15.78
N GLY A 51 -8.12 -9.49 -14.64
CA GLY A 51 -6.68 -9.36 -14.42
C GLY A 51 -5.98 -10.68 -14.10
N LEU A 52 -4.76 -10.60 -13.55
CA LEU A 52 -3.93 -11.73 -13.17
C LEU A 52 -3.74 -11.78 -11.64
N GLY A 53 -4.16 -12.88 -11.00
CA GLY A 53 -3.94 -13.13 -9.57
C GLY A 53 -2.76 -14.07 -9.35
N LEU A 54 -1.87 -13.73 -8.42
CA LEU A 54 -0.68 -14.51 -8.12
C LEU A 54 -0.43 -14.57 -6.61
N ALA A 55 -0.04 -15.74 -6.13
CA ALA A 55 0.48 -15.90 -4.78
C ALA A 55 1.92 -15.38 -4.71
N ALA A 56 2.19 -14.44 -3.79
CA ALA A 56 3.55 -13.98 -3.55
C ALA A 56 3.74 -13.49 -2.11
N ASP A 57 4.90 -13.81 -1.54
CA ASP A 57 5.36 -13.19 -0.30
C ASP A 57 6.31 -12.04 -0.64
N ILE A 58 5.95 -10.82 -0.26
CA ILE A 58 6.74 -9.62 -0.55
C ILE A 58 8.09 -9.60 0.18
N THR A 59 8.25 -10.40 1.25
CA THR A 59 9.51 -10.51 2.00
C THR A 59 10.50 -11.45 1.31
N ASP A 60 10.02 -12.33 0.42
CA ASP A 60 10.85 -13.25 -0.36
C ASP A 60 11.13 -12.69 -1.77
N THR A 61 12.39 -12.33 -2.00
CA THR A 61 12.84 -11.78 -3.28
C THR A 61 12.56 -12.70 -4.47
N GLU A 62 12.79 -14.00 -4.32
CA GLU A 62 12.58 -14.96 -5.43
C GLU A 62 11.07 -15.11 -5.72
N SER A 63 10.22 -15.12 -4.69
CA SER A 63 8.77 -15.12 -4.84
C SER A 63 8.30 -13.92 -5.65
N VAL A 64 8.78 -12.72 -5.31
CA VAL A 64 8.46 -11.49 -6.05
C VAL A 64 8.96 -11.55 -7.49
N GLN A 65 10.21 -11.99 -7.72
CA GLN A 65 10.76 -12.07 -9.07
C GLN A 65 9.99 -13.05 -9.95
N ARG A 66 9.60 -14.22 -9.42
CA ARG A 66 8.75 -15.18 -10.17
C ARG A 66 7.41 -14.57 -10.53
N ALA A 67 6.77 -13.86 -9.61
CA ALA A 67 5.51 -13.17 -9.88
C ALA A 67 5.68 -12.08 -10.94
N MET A 68 6.72 -11.24 -10.85
CA MET A 68 7.01 -10.20 -11.84
C MET A 68 7.21 -10.77 -13.25
N ALA A 69 7.92 -11.89 -13.37
CA ALA A 69 8.11 -12.55 -14.66
C ALA A 69 6.77 -13.00 -15.28
N GLN A 70 5.86 -13.56 -14.47
CA GLN A 70 4.52 -13.95 -14.92
C GLN A 70 3.68 -12.73 -15.33
N VAL A 71 3.70 -11.65 -14.53
CA VAL A 71 3.02 -10.40 -14.87
C VAL A 71 3.51 -9.84 -16.19
N ARG A 72 4.83 -9.78 -16.39
CA ARG A 72 5.43 -9.28 -17.63
C ARG A 72 5.04 -10.10 -18.84
N ALA A 73 5.00 -11.42 -18.71
CA ALA A 73 4.63 -12.33 -19.79
C ALA A 73 3.15 -12.21 -20.17
N ALA A 74 2.26 -12.06 -19.17
CA ALA A 74 0.80 -12.05 -19.39
C ALA A 74 0.24 -10.66 -19.70
N LEU A 75 0.72 -9.61 -19.01
CA LEU A 75 0.14 -8.27 -19.05
C LEU A 75 1.10 -7.20 -19.61
N GLY A 76 2.36 -7.55 -19.84
CA GLY A 76 3.41 -6.61 -20.24
C GLY A 76 4.04 -5.88 -19.04
N PRO A 77 4.91 -4.89 -19.31
CA PRO A 77 5.71 -4.25 -18.27
C PRO A 77 4.86 -3.42 -17.31
N VAL A 78 5.20 -3.51 -16.01
CA VAL A 78 4.53 -2.74 -14.95
C VAL A 78 4.95 -1.27 -15.04
N ARG A 79 3.97 -0.37 -15.07
CA ARG A 79 4.17 1.09 -14.99
C ARG A 79 3.54 1.73 -13.77
N MET A 80 2.66 1.02 -13.08
CA MET A 80 2.01 1.47 -11.86
C MET A 80 2.22 0.43 -10.77
N LEU A 81 2.89 0.79 -9.67
CA LEU A 81 3.03 -0.07 -8.51
C LEU A 81 2.24 0.51 -7.34
N MET A 82 1.29 -0.27 -6.84
CA MET A 82 0.51 0.02 -5.64
C MET A 82 0.95 -0.91 -4.51
N ASN A 83 1.83 -0.44 -3.63
CA ASN A 83 2.27 -1.17 -2.45
C ASN A 83 1.25 -1.00 -1.33
N VAL A 84 0.30 -1.95 -1.23
CA VAL A 84 -0.77 -1.91 -0.22
C VAL A 84 -0.61 -3.02 0.81
N ALA A 85 0.16 -4.07 0.50
CA ALA A 85 0.44 -5.17 1.41
C ALA A 85 1.01 -4.66 2.75
N GLY A 86 0.53 -5.21 3.83
CA GLY A 86 1.03 -4.92 5.17
C GLY A 86 0.20 -5.61 6.24
N ILE A 87 0.79 -5.70 7.41
CA ILE A 87 0.16 -6.26 8.60
C ILE A 87 -0.02 -5.17 9.66
N GLY A 88 -1.12 -5.25 10.39
CA GLY A 88 -1.35 -4.47 11.60
C GLY A 88 -0.84 -5.23 12.83
N GLY A 89 -1.04 -4.63 13.98
CA GLY A 89 -0.77 -5.25 15.27
C GLY A 89 -0.49 -4.21 16.33
N ALA A 90 -0.89 -4.53 17.56
CA ALA A 90 -0.58 -3.72 18.73
C ALA A 90 0.02 -4.64 19.82
N LYS A 91 1.24 -4.36 20.25
CA LYS A 91 1.91 -5.04 21.35
C LYS A 91 2.71 -4.04 22.15
N ARG A 92 2.45 -3.98 23.45
CA ARG A 92 3.17 -3.05 24.36
C ARG A 92 4.64 -3.45 24.48
N VAL A 93 5.52 -2.46 24.60
CA VAL A 93 6.96 -2.69 24.85
C VAL A 93 7.17 -3.48 26.15
N VAL A 94 6.35 -3.20 27.16
CA VAL A 94 6.30 -3.96 28.40
C VAL A 94 4.87 -4.46 28.62
N GLY A 95 4.71 -5.76 28.77
CA GLY A 95 3.45 -6.43 29.09
C GLY A 95 2.90 -6.04 30.47
N ARG A 96 1.66 -6.40 30.76
CA ARG A 96 1.05 -6.16 32.09
C ARG A 96 1.76 -6.93 33.21
N ASP A 97 2.39 -8.02 32.87
CA ASP A 97 3.18 -8.91 33.75
C ASP A 97 4.65 -8.46 33.89
N GLY A 98 5.03 -7.33 33.31
CA GLY A 98 6.39 -6.81 33.30
C GLY A 98 7.30 -7.45 32.23
N THR A 99 6.81 -8.39 31.42
CA THR A 99 7.63 -9.02 30.38
C THR A 99 7.92 -8.08 29.23
N PRO A 100 9.14 -8.09 28.63
CA PRO A 100 9.44 -7.31 27.45
C PRO A 100 8.72 -7.88 26.22
N MET A 101 8.43 -7.02 25.26
CA MET A 101 7.96 -7.45 23.94
C MET A 101 9.00 -8.34 23.27
N PRO A 102 8.65 -9.52 22.75
CA PRO A 102 9.58 -10.32 21.95
C PRO A 102 10.10 -9.53 20.76
N LEU A 103 11.42 -9.52 20.56
CA LEU A 103 12.07 -8.77 19.48
C LEU A 103 11.58 -9.24 18.10
N GLU A 104 11.26 -10.52 17.96
CA GLU A 104 10.75 -11.15 16.75
C GLU A 104 9.40 -10.54 16.31
N ALA A 105 8.55 -10.15 17.27
CA ALA A 105 7.29 -9.51 16.96
C ALA A 105 7.48 -8.09 16.38
N PHE A 106 8.48 -7.35 16.87
CA PHE A 106 8.89 -6.08 16.27
C PHE A 106 9.50 -6.30 14.89
N ALA A 107 10.48 -7.20 14.80
CA ALA A 107 11.21 -7.51 13.56
C ALA A 107 10.25 -7.94 12.44
N HIS A 108 9.30 -8.84 12.72
CA HIS A 108 8.33 -9.32 11.75
C HIS A 108 7.47 -8.18 11.16
N THR A 109 7.05 -7.23 12.00
CA THR A 109 6.26 -6.08 11.50
C THR A 109 7.11 -5.18 10.58
N ILE A 110 8.37 -4.93 10.94
CA ILE A 110 9.31 -4.18 10.10
C ILE A 110 9.59 -4.94 8.80
N GLU A 111 9.82 -6.22 8.88
CA GLU A 111 10.12 -7.07 7.73
C GLU A 111 9.00 -7.05 6.70
N VAL A 112 7.76 -7.26 7.10
CA VAL A 112 6.64 -7.25 6.15
C VAL A 112 6.36 -5.83 5.65
N ASN A 113 6.16 -4.88 6.56
CA ASN A 113 5.62 -3.57 6.17
C ASN A 113 6.65 -2.65 5.50
N LEU A 114 7.91 -2.73 5.88
CA LEU A 114 8.96 -1.83 5.41
C LEU A 114 9.91 -2.55 4.44
N ILE A 115 10.55 -3.63 4.87
CA ILE A 115 11.53 -4.35 4.05
C ILE A 115 10.84 -5.00 2.85
N GLY A 116 9.70 -5.68 3.05
CA GLY A 116 8.92 -6.30 1.97
C GLY A 116 8.40 -5.27 0.97
N THR A 117 7.88 -4.13 1.44
CA THR A 117 7.49 -3.03 0.55
C THR A 117 8.67 -2.52 -0.27
N PHE A 118 9.83 -2.30 0.35
CA PHE A 118 11.04 -1.86 -0.35
C PHE A 118 11.56 -2.94 -1.32
N ASN A 119 11.45 -4.22 -0.96
CA ASN A 119 11.85 -5.33 -1.83
C ASN A 119 11.08 -5.33 -3.16
N VAL A 120 9.75 -5.20 -3.13
CA VAL A 120 8.94 -5.08 -4.35
C VAL A 120 9.29 -3.79 -5.11
N LEU A 121 9.37 -2.67 -4.39
CA LEU A 121 9.65 -1.35 -4.97
C LEU A 121 10.95 -1.34 -5.76
N ARG A 122 12.07 -1.79 -5.17
CA ARG A 122 13.39 -1.78 -5.81
C ARG A 122 13.44 -2.62 -7.09
N LEU A 123 12.75 -3.78 -7.08
CA LEU A 123 12.70 -4.67 -8.24
C LEU A 123 11.88 -4.06 -9.38
N ILE A 124 10.69 -3.55 -9.07
CA ILE A 124 9.83 -2.89 -10.06
C ILE A 124 10.46 -1.59 -10.58
N ALA A 125 11.09 -0.80 -9.72
CA ALA A 125 11.78 0.43 -10.15
C ALA A 125 12.93 0.14 -11.12
N ALA A 126 13.70 -0.93 -10.87
CA ALA A 126 14.74 -1.38 -11.79
C ALA A 126 14.16 -1.75 -13.16
N ASP A 127 13.05 -2.50 -13.21
CA ASP A 127 12.37 -2.82 -14.46
C ASP A 127 11.80 -1.58 -15.15
N MET A 128 11.14 -0.69 -14.39
CA MET A 128 10.59 0.56 -14.93
C MET A 128 11.67 1.44 -15.55
N SER A 129 12.86 1.49 -14.96
CA SER A 129 13.98 2.33 -15.45
C SER A 129 14.45 1.97 -16.87
N GLN A 130 14.19 0.75 -17.31
CA GLN A 130 14.55 0.23 -18.64
C GLN A 130 13.43 0.40 -19.69
N LEU A 131 12.27 0.94 -19.28
CA LEU A 131 11.15 1.11 -20.21
C LEU A 131 11.36 2.36 -21.08
N GLU A 132 10.80 2.34 -22.30
CA GLU A 132 10.70 3.53 -23.11
C GLU A 132 9.88 4.61 -22.36
N PRO A 133 10.35 5.86 -22.33
CA PRO A 133 9.63 6.93 -21.65
C PRO A 133 8.31 7.24 -22.36
N LEU A 134 7.33 7.59 -21.57
CA LEU A 134 6.07 8.18 -22.00
C LEU A 134 6.23 9.70 -22.12
N GLU A 135 5.10 10.41 -22.25
CA GLU A 135 5.06 11.88 -22.22
C GLU A 135 5.74 12.42 -20.96
N ASP A 136 6.43 13.56 -21.06
CA ASP A 136 7.27 14.18 -20.02
C ASP A 136 8.45 13.31 -19.54
N GLY A 137 8.79 12.24 -20.24
CA GLY A 137 9.84 11.32 -19.84
C GLY A 137 9.43 10.33 -18.74
N GLU A 138 8.14 10.26 -18.40
CA GLU A 138 7.64 9.38 -17.35
C GLU A 138 7.74 7.89 -17.73
N ARG A 139 8.30 7.06 -16.85
CA ARG A 139 8.39 5.61 -17.02
C ARG A 139 7.49 4.84 -16.09
N GLY A 140 7.13 5.44 -14.96
CA GLY A 140 6.25 4.80 -14.01
C GLY A 140 5.95 5.62 -12.76
N VAL A 141 5.05 5.09 -11.93
CA VAL A 141 4.66 5.66 -10.65
C VAL A 141 4.53 4.57 -9.59
N ILE A 142 5.01 4.87 -8.40
CA ILE A 142 4.96 3.98 -7.23
C ILE A 142 4.17 4.70 -6.12
N VAL A 143 3.15 4.04 -5.60
CA VAL A 143 2.36 4.51 -4.47
C VAL A 143 2.52 3.53 -3.31
N CYS A 144 3.01 4.03 -2.18
CA CYS A 144 3.16 3.24 -0.96
C CYS A 144 2.05 3.56 0.05
N THR A 145 1.65 2.56 0.83
CA THR A 145 0.63 2.71 1.87
C THR A 145 1.28 2.86 3.24
N ALA A 146 1.41 4.11 3.69
CA ALA A 146 1.79 4.46 5.04
C ALA A 146 0.60 4.28 6.02
N SER A 147 0.47 5.13 7.03
CA SER A 147 -0.63 5.18 7.97
C SER A 147 -0.62 6.51 8.73
N ALA A 148 -1.77 6.95 9.22
CA ALA A 148 -1.85 8.01 10.24
C ALA A 148 -1.00 7.67 11.48
N ALA A 149 -0.87 6.37 11.82
CA ALA A 149 -0.04 5.89 12.91
C ALA A 149 1.48 6.18 12.73
N ALA A 150 1.93 6.52 11.52
CA ALA A 150 3.28 7.01 11.29
C ALA A 150 3.56 8.36 11.98
N PHE A 151 2.52 9.12 12.25
CA PHE A 151 2.54 10.45 12.85
C PHE A 151 1.99 10.45 14.27
N ASP A 152 0.87 9.76 14.47
CA ASP A 152 0.07 9.78 15.69
C ASP A 152 -0.06 8.35 16.26
N GLY A 153 1.04 7.62 16.41
CA GLY A 153 1.03 6.23 16.91
C GLY A 153 0.44 6.09 18.30
N GLN A 154 -0.35 5.03 18.51
CA GLN A 154 -1.02 4.71 19.76
C GLN A 154 -0.19 3.75 20.64
N VAL A 155 -0.61 3.59 21.88
CA VAL A 155 -0.03 2.61 22.81
C VAL A 155 -0.06 1.21 22.18
N GLY A 156 1.10 0.57 22.14
CA GLY A 156 1.30 -0.75 21.53
C GLY A 156 1.66 -0.73 20.05
N GLN A 157 1.64 0.42 19.39
CA GLN A 157 1.92 0.51 17.96
C GLN A 157 3.39 0.82 17.62
N ALA A 158 4.35 0.66 18.53
CA ALA A 158 5.76 1.00 18.30
C ALA A 158 6.31 0.37 17.00
N ALA A 159 6.14 -0.93 16.80
CA ALA A 159 6.60 -1.63 15.59
C ALA A 159 5.84 -1.15 14.33
N TYR A 160 4.51 -1.03 14.42
CA TYR A 160 3.68 -0.59 13.31
C TYR A 160 3.99 0.86 12.92
N ALA A 161 4.03 1.77 13.90
CA ALA A 161 4.37 3.18 13.68
C ALA A 161 5.78 3.33 13.10
N ALA A 162 6.77 2.58 13.60
CA ALA A 162 8.12 2.56 13.05
C ALA A 162 8.14 2.10 11.59
N SER A 163 7.43 1.01 11.26
CA SER A 163 7.36 0.51 9.89
C SER A 163 6.72 1.52 8.93
N LYS A 164 5.60 2.12 9.33
CA LYS A 164 4.88 3.12 8.51
C LYS A 164 5.57 4.48 8.49
N GLY A 165 6.26 4.85 9.57
CA GLY A 165 7.16 6.00 9.63
C GLY A 165 8.36 5.85 8.69
N GLY A 166 8.91 4.65 8.57
CA GLY A 166 9.95 4.32 7.58
C GLY A 166 9.47 4.57 6.14
N LEU A 167 8.24 4.18 5.79
CA LEU A 167 7.66 4.45 4.47
C LEU A 167 7.50 5.97 4.21
N VAL A 168 7.07 6.72 5.23
CA VAL A 168 6.99 8.19 5.15
C VAL A 168 8.37 8.79 4.91
N ALA A 169 9.37 8.38 5.71
CA ALA A 169 10.72 8.92 5.64
C ALA A 169 11.41 8.62 4.30
N MET A 170 11.21 7.43 3.73
CA MET A 170 11.85 7.05 2.46
C MET A 170 11.14 7.58 1.21
N THR A 171 9.91 8.13 1.31
CA THR A 171 9.15 8.60 0.14
C THR A 171 9.88 9.68 -0.64
N LEU A 172 10.36 10.73 0.02
CA LEU A 172 11.05 11.84 -0.66
C LEU A 172 12.44 11.43 -1.19
N PRO A 173 13.32 10.73 -0.44
CA PRO A 173 14.56 10.20 -0.98
C PRO A 173 14.36 9.33 -2.22
N LEU A 174 13.39 8.40 -2.21
CA LEU A 174 13.07 7.56 -3.37
C LEU A 174 12.59 8.38 -4.57
N ALA A 175 11.74 9.38 -4.34
CA ALA A 175 11.27 10.27 -5.42
C ALA A 175 12.41 11.05 -6.07
N ARG A 176 13.42 11.45 -5.28
CA ARG A 176 14.61 12.15 -5.77
C ARG A 176 15.57 11.22 -6.51
N ASP A 177 15.80 10.04 -5.96
CA ASP A 177 16.66 9.01 -6.55
C ASP A 177 16.09 8.50 -7.89
N LEU A 178 14.81 8.16 -7.91
CA LEU A 178 14.15 7.59 -9.07
C LEU A 178 13.69 8.65 -10.10
N GLY A 179 13.67 9.92 -9.73
CA GLY A 179 13.30 11.02 -10.63
C GLY A 179 14.15 11.11 -11.89
N GLN A 180 15.47 10.83 -11.80
CA GLN A 180 16.37 10.75 -12.95
C GLN A 180 15.97 9.62 -13.94
N HIS A 181 15.23 8.63 -13.48
CA HIS A 181 14.71 7.53 -14.29
C HIS A 181 13.26 7.78 -14.78
N GLY A 182 12.68 8.95 -14.50
CA GLY A 182 11.30 9.24 -14.87
C GLY A 182 10.27 8.46 -14.06
N ILE A 183 10.59 8.08 -12.82
CA ILE A 183 9.72 7.32 -11.92
C ILE A 183 9.33 8.20 -10.74
N ARG A 184 8.02 8.36 -10.51
CA ARG A 184 7.48 9.10 -9.37
C ARG A 184 7.20 8.18 -8.18
N VAL A 185 7.37 8.71 -6.98
CA VAL A 185 7.05 7.99 -5.73
C VAL A 185 6.22 8.88 -4.83
N CYS A 186 5.06 8.39 -4.40
CA CYS A 186 4.22 9.01 -3.39
C CYS A 186 3.78 8.00 -2.33
N SER A 187 3.36 8.49 -1.19
CA SER A 187 2.72 7.66 -0.16
C SER A 187 1.36 8.22 0.24
N ILE A 188 0.41 7.33 0.48
CA ILE A 188 -0.86 7.66 1.11
C ILE A 188 -0.78 7.19 2.57
N ALA A 189 -1.15 8.05 3.51
CA ALA A 189 -1.26 7.73 4.93
C ALA A 189 -2.75 7.71 5.33
N PRO A 190 -3.44 6.56 5.20
CA PRO A 190 -4.84 6.44 5.59
C PRO A 190 -5.01 6.55 7.11
N GLY A 191 -6.14 7.11 7.52
CA GLY A 191 -6.66 7.05 8.87
C GLY A 191 -7.39 5.74 9.15
N LEU A 192 -8.56 5.84 9.78
CA LEU A 192 -9.42 4.70 10.06
C LEU A 192 -10.33 4.39 8.86
N PHE A 193 -10.06 3.31 8.19
CA PHE A 193 -10.81 2.84 7.02
C PHE A 193 -11.56 1.54 7.32
N LEU A 194 -12.78 1.41 6.79
CA LEU A 194 -13.51 0.17 6.84
C LEU A 194 -12.80 -0.86 5.96
N THR A 195 -12.07 -1.73 6.62
CA THR A 195 -11.35 -2.86 6.01
C THR A 195 -11.86 -4.15 6.65
N PRO A 196 -11.62 -5.33 6.10
CA PRO A 196 -12.03 -6.58 6.71
C PRO A 196 -11.62 -6.73 8.18
N LEU A 197 -10.50 -6.13 8.58
CA LEU A 197 -10.05 -6.11 9.97
C LEU A 197 -10.99 -5.30 10.89
N LEU A 198 -11.45 -4.14 10.44
CA LEU A 198 -12.36 -3.28 11.22
C LEU A 198 -13.83 -3.69 11.05
N ASP A 199 -14.19 -4.28 9.92
CA ASP A 199 -15.54 -4.78 9.66
C ASP A 199 -15.92 -5.93 10.60
N GLY A 200 -14.93 -6.74 11.01
CA GLY A 200 -15.11 -7.78 12.02
C GLY A 200 -15.32 -7.30 13.46
N LEU A 201 -15.19 -5.99 13.74
CA LEU A 201 -15.40 -5.43 15.07
C LEU A 201 -16.90 -5.21 15.37
N PRO A 202 -17.32 -5.25 16.65
CA PRO A 202 -18.69 -4.92 17.03
C PRO A 202 -19.09 -3.51 16.52
N ALA A 203 -20.35 -3.36 16.09
CA ALA A 203 -20.86 -2.10 15.52
C ALA A 203 -20.70 -0.89 16.45
N GLU A 204 -20.73 -1.10 17.77
CA GLU A 204 -20.50 -0.06 18.77
C GLU A 204 -19.06 0.45 18.75
N VAL A 205 -18.08 -0.46 18.59
CA VAL A 205 -16.66 -0.12 18.46
C VAL A 205 -16.43 0.64 17.16
N GLN A 206 -17.01 0.18 16.06
CA GLN A 206 -16.91 0.89 14.77
C GLN A 206 -17.50 2.30 14.87
N ARG A 207 -18.63 2.50 15.55
CA ARG A 207 -19.23 3.82 15.79
C ARG A 207 -18.33 4.72 16.62
N SER A 208 -17.79 4.19 17.73
CA SER A 208 -16.87 4.96 18.58
C SER A 208 -15.61 5.41 17.80
N LEU A 209 -15.06 4.55 16.97
CA LEU A 209 -13.93 4.90 16.08
C LEU A 209 -14.35 5.98 15.07
N ALA A 210 -15.52 5.86 14.47
CA ALA A 210 -16.05 6.83 13.51
C ALA A 210 -16.27 8.21 14.13
N GLU A 211 -16.75 8.27 15.36
CA GLU A 211 -16.96 9.52 16.12
C GLU A 211 -15.67 10.28 16.41
N SER A 212 -14.52 9.57 16.48
CA SER A 212 -13.21 10.19 16.67
C SER A 212 -12.72 10.96 15.44
N ILE A 213 -13.32 10.72 14.26
CA ILE A 213 -12.95 11.39 13.00
C ILE A 213 -13.67 12.76 12.97
N PRO A 214 -12.95 13.89 12.85
CA PRO A 214 -13.55 15.21 12.81
C PRO A 214 -14.62 15.36 11.72
N PHE A 215 -14.30 15.02 10.46
CA PHE A 215 -15.24 15.05 9.33
C PHE A 215 -14.70 14.27 8.14
N PRO A 216 -15.52 13.48 7.45
CA PRO A 216 -16.90 13.08 7.81
C PRO A 216 -16.93 12.13 9.01
N LYS A 217 -18.02 12.15 9.80
CA LYS A 217 -18.20 11.32 11.02
C LYS A 217 -18.47 9.84 10.66
N ARG A 218 -17.53 9.21 9.99
CA ARG A 218 -17.58 7.79 9.60
C ARG A 218 -16.18 7.27 9.30
N LEU A 219 -16.01 5.98 9.32
CA LEU A 219 -14.81 5.34 8.78
C LEU A 219 -14.63 5.68 7.30
N GLY A 220 -13.38 5.82 6.86
CA GLY A 220 -13.05 5.96 5.45
C GLY A 220 -13.48 4.73 4.66
N ARG A 221 -13.85 4.91 3.41
CA ARG A 221 -14.23 3.85 2.50
C ARG A 221 -13.04 3.48 1.60
N ALA A 222 -12.88 2.21 1.28
CA ALA A 222 -11.77 1.74 0.47
C ALA A 222 -11.71 2.43 -0.90
N GLU A 223 -12.88 2.80 -1.47
CA GLU A 223 -12.99 3.54 -2.73
C GLU A 223 -12.39 4.94 -2.67
N GLU A 224 -12.38 5.58 -1.49
CA GLU A 224 -11.77 6.91 -1.31
C GLU A 224 -10.24 6.81 -1.40
N PHE A 225 -9.67 5.74 -0.83
CA PHE A 225 -8.24 5.43 -0.96
C PHE A 225 -7.89 5.10 -2.43
N ALA A 226 -8.67 4.24 -3.06
CA ALA A 226 -8.45 3.82 -4.44
C ALA A 226 -8.50 5.00 -5.42
N ARG A 227 -9.46 5.92 -5.27
CA ARG A 227 -9.54 7.14 -6.08
C ARG A 227 -8.34 8.07 -5.89
N LEU A 228 -7.83 8.19 -4.66
CA LEU A 228 -6.63 8.99 -4.41
C LEU A 228 -5.40 8.32 -5.04
N ALA A 229 -5.28 6.99 -4.96
CA ALA A 229 -4.21 6.26 -5.63
C ALA A 229 -4.24 6.47 -7.15
N ALA A 230 -5.41 6.36 -7.77
CA ALA A 230 -5.61 6.65 -9.20
C ALA A 230 -5.32 8.12 -9.55
N HIS A 231 -5.70 9.07 -8.68
CA HIS A 231 -5.36 10.48 -8.86
C HIS A 231 -3.85 10.73 -8.82
N ILE A 232 -3.11 10.06 -7.94
CA ILE A 232 -1.63 10.16 -7.92
C ILE A 232 -1.04 9.66 -9.24
N VAL A 233 -1.60 8.61 -9.85
CA VAL A 233 -1.16 8.12 -11.16
C VAL A 233 -1.32 9.20 -12.23
N THR A 234 -2.49 9.80 -12.32
CA THR A 234 -2.84 10.75 -13.40
C THR A 234 -2.28 12.15 -13.18
N ASN A 235 -2.00 12.54 -11.94
CA ASN A 235 -1.46 13.87 -11.62
C ASN A 235 0.08 13.84 -11.56
N ARG A 236 0.71 14.19 -12.67
CA ARG A 236 2.18 14.12 -12.84
C ARG A 236 2.98 15.02 -11.91
N SER A 237 2.38 16.08 -11.38
CA SER A 237 3.04 16.97 -10.41
C SER A 237 3.13 16.38 -9.00
N LEU A 238 2.42 15.29 -8.72
CA LEU A 238 2.55 14.58 -7.45
C LEU A 238 3.77 13.66 -7.47
N ASN A 239 4.84 14.08 -6.79
CA ASN A 239 6.07 13.31 -6.60
C ASN A 239 6.72 13.66 -5.26
N GLY A 240 7.13 12.68 -4.49
CA GLY A 240 7.73 12.83 -3.17
C GLY A 240 6.72 13.22 -2.06
N ALA A 241 5.43 13.25 -2.36
CA ALA A 241 4.40 13.64 -1.41
C ALA A 241 3.96 12.48 -0.52
N VAL A 242 3.70 12.79 0.76
CA VAL A 242 2.98 11.92 1.69
C VAL A 242 1.64 12.58 1.99
N ILE A 243 0.55 11.95 1.55
CA ILE A 243 -0.79 12.51 1.63
C ILE A 243 -1.56 11.80 2.76
N ARG A 244 -1.90 12.52 3.82
CA ARG A 244 -2.80 12.02 4.86
C ARG A 244 -4.23 11.98 4.31
N LEU A 245 -4.84 10.79 4.36
CA LEU A 245 -6.24 10.58 4.00
C LEU A 245 -6.98 10.08 5.23
N ASP A 246 -7.33 10.99 6.14
CA ASP A 246 -7.71 10.62 7.51
C ASP A 246 -8.88 11.45 8.09
N GLY A 247 -9.54 12.30 7.30
CA GLY A 247 -10.64 13.15 7.78
C GLY A 247 -10.23 14.09 8.92
N ALA A 248 -8.97 14.53 8.92
CA ALA A 248 -8.33 15.32 9.97
C ALA A 248 -8.19 14.59 11.33
N LEU A 249 -8.30 13.26 11.33
CA LEU A 249 -8.08 12.46 12.53
C LEU A 249 -6.67 12.67 13.07
N ARG A 250 -6.56 12.78 14.39
CA ARG A 250 -5.33 12.59 15.14
C ARG A 250 -5.61 11.49 16.14
N LEU A 251 -4.88 10.38 16.00
CA LEU A 251 -5.11 9.21 16.85
C LEU A 251 -4.84 9.57 18.31
N PRO A 252 -5.81 9.33 19.24
CA PRO A 252 -5.55 9.53 20.65
C PRO A 252 -4.50 8.52 21.13
N PRO A 253 -3.83 8.77 22.27
CA PRO A 253 -2.82 7.84 22.81
C PRO A 253 -3.37 6.43 23.11
N ARG A 254 -4.68 6.31 23.32
CA ARG A 254 -5.40 5.05 23.61
C ARG A 254 -6.78 5.07 22.97
#